data_b7e7feaf46d3089424a9db2e421b4f24
#
_entry.id   b7e7feaf46d3089424a9db2e421b4f24
#
_cell.length_a   1.000
_cell.length_b   1.000
_cell.length_c   1.000
_cell.angle_alpha   90.00
_cell.angle_beta   90.00
_cell.angle_gamma   90.00
#
_symmetry.space_group_name_H-M   'P 1'
#
loop_
_entity.id
_entity.type
_entity.pdbx_description
1 polymer ?
#
loop_
_entity_poly.entity_id
_entity_poly.type
_entity_poly.pdbx_seq_one_letter_code
_entity_poly.pdbx_strand_id
1 'polypeptide(L)'
;ARKKEETLQDVPLQVQTLTEESLEEFGINTFEDYLLQLPGVTAGGSGPGQNTIYIRGLASTTPNLTTAGVAGLAPNVSFYLDEQPLAQPGRNLDVYAADVARIEVLSGPQGTLFGASSQAGVVRMITNKPKMGVSESNVEFEYRYTPEGDTGTKVEAMTNIPLGENTALRVVAYMDDKGGYIDQVAGTVDASESARFRAAGTVRQNGTSVSAPRGGFQPNADLSGATLIPAVAIVEENANDAEYQGFRASLAQDLNDQWSANLVLAHQTVEADGVFFADPTLGDLEIQTYTANSIDDEYDNMSLTLEGMI
;
A
#
# COMPACT_ATOMS: atom_id res chain seq x y z
N ALA A 1 -4.54 -22.51 -0.69
CA ALA A 1 -4.12 -22.17 0.68
C ALA A 1 -2.79 -22.81 1.11
N ARG A 2 -2.42 -23.96 0.57
CA ARG A 2 -1.15 -24.66 0.84
C ARG A 2 -0.20 -24.65 -0.35
N LYS A 3 -0.24 -23.59 -1.20
CA LYS A 3 0.41 -23.57 -2.52
C LYS A 3 -0.10 -24.67 -3.45
N LYS A 4 -1.35 -25.07 -3.26
CA LYS A 4 -2.13 -25.99 -4.10
C LYS A 4 -3.53 -25.45 -4.29
N GLU A 5 -4.16 -25.78 -5.39
CA GLU A 5 -5.58 -25.56 -5.56
C GLU A 5 -6.35 -26.57 -4.70
N GLU A 6 -7.10 -26.07 -3.75
CA GLU A 6 -7.93 -26.87 -2.83
C GLU A 6 -9.26 -26.13 -2.64
N THR A 7 -10.34 -26.87 -2.43
CA THR A 7 -11.61 -26.23 -2.08
C THR A 7 -11.53 -25.65 -0.67
N LEU A 8 -12.19 -24.52 -0.40
CA LEU A 8 -12.18 -23.88 0.92
C LEU A 8 -12.63 -24.81 2.04
N GLN A 9 -13.47 -25.80 1.73
CA GLN A 9 -13.97 -26.78 2.70
C GLN A 9 -12.93 -27.82 3.12
N ASP A 10 -11.92 -28.06 2.28
CA ASP A 10 -10.87 -29.05 2.52
C ASP A 10 -9.64 -28.47 3.22
N VAL A 11 -9.61 -27.13 3.39
CA VAL A 11 -8.49 -26.43 4.00
C VAL A 11 -8.68 -26.36 5.52
N PRO A 12 -7.83 -26.99 6.35
CA PRO A 12 -7.95 -26.96 7.81
C PRO A 12 -7.42 -25.66 8.43
N LEU A 13 -7.48 -24.57 7.70
CA LEU A 13 -7.03 -23.22 8.09
C LEU A 13 -8.16 -22.22 7.89
N GLN A 14 -8.16 -21.15 8.67
CA GLN A 14 -9.08 -20.05 8.42
C GLN A 14 -8.57 -19.23 7.22
N VAL A 15 -9.21 -19.43 6.07
CA VAL A 15 -8.94 -18.72 4.83
C VAL A 15 -10.14 -17.83 4.51
N GLN A 16 -9.87 -16.60 4.16
CA GLN A 16 -10.83 -15.65 3.59
C GLN A 16 -10.42 -15.40 2.15
N THR A 17 -11.38 -15.29 1.24
CA THR A 17 -11.10 -15.09 -0.18
C THR A 17 -12.02 -14.01 -0.74
N LEU A 18 -11.43 -13.03 -1.42
CA LEU A 18 -12.12 -12.14 -2.35
C LEU A 18 -11.92 -12.71 -3.75
N THR A 19 -13.01 -13.02 -4.42
CA THR A 19 -12.99 -13.58 -5.79
C THR A 19 -12.94 -12.46 -6.81
N GLU A 20 -12.57 -12.77 -8.07
CA GLU A 20 -12.61 -11.86 -9.21
C GLU A 20 -13.95 -11.13 -9.29
N GLU A 21 -15.07 -11.87 -9.23
CA GLU A 21 -16.43 -11.30 -9.24
C GLU A 21 -16.65 -10.28 -8.11
N SER A 22 -16.14 -10.57 -6.89
CA SER A 22 -16.24 -9.62 -5.77
C SER A 22 -15.37 -8.38 -5.96
N LEU A 23 -14.18 -8.53 -6.54
CA LEU A 23 -13.28 -7.42 -6.82
C LEU A 23 -13.89 -6.46 -7.84
N GLU A 24 -14.50 -7.00 -8.90
CA GLU A 24 -15.21 -6.23 -9.92
C GLU A 24 -16.49 -5.58 -9.37
N GLU A 25 -17.34 -6.35 -8.67
CA GLU A 25 -18.63 -5.85 -8.14
C GLU A 25 -18.44 -4.68 -7.16
N PHE A 26 -17.41 -4.70 -6.35
CA PHE A 26 -17.14 -3.66 -5.36
C PHE A 26 -16.12 -2.61 -5.81
N GLY A 27 -15.60 -2.68 -7.04
CA GLY A 27 -14.61 -1.73 -7.56
C GLY A 27 -13.33 -1.72 -6.76
N ILE A 28 -12.86 -2.90 -6.33
CA ILE A 28 -11.69 -3.06 -5.47
C ILE A 28 -10.43 -3.10 -6.32
N ASN A 29 -9.61 -2.05 -6.27
CA ASN A 29 -8.41 -1.94 -7.10
C ASN A 29 -7.14 -1.66 -6.28
N THR A 30 -7.24 -0.89 -5.19
CA THR A 30 -6.07 -0.51 -4.40
C THR A 30 -5.87 -1.39 -3.18
N PHE A 31 -4.67 -1.30 -2.60
CA PHE A 31 -4.30 -2.00 -1.38
C PHE A 31 -5.30 -1.77 -0.24
N GLU A 32 -5.72 -0.54 -0.04
CA GLU A 32 -6.68 -0.19 1.00
C GLU A 32 -8.06 -0.78 0.71
N ASP A 33 -8.53 -0.72 -0.53
CA ASP A 33 -9.86 -1.22 -0.92
C ASP A 33 -10.02 -2.69 -0.55
N TYR A 34 -9.07 -3.57 -0.92
CA TYR A 34 -9.21 -5.00 -0.62
C TYR A 34 -8.99 -5.34 0.86
N LEU A 35 -8.19 -4.56 1.61
CA LEU A 35 -8.03 -4.80 3.04
C LEU A 35 -9.29 -4.45 3.83
N LEU A 36 -10.02 -3.40 3.43
CA LEU A 36 -11.28 -3.00 4.07
C LEU A 36 -12.38 -4.06 3.94
N GLN A 37 -12.33 -4.90 2.91
CA GLN A 37 -13.31 -5.98 2.68
C GLN A 37 -12.99 -7.27 3.45
N LEU A 38 -11.84 -7.35 4.13
CA LEU A 38 -11.38 -8.57 4.77
C LEU A 38 -11.63 -8.53 6.29
N PRO A 39 -12.56 -9.33 6.85
CA PRO A 39 -12.86 -9.35 8.28
C PRO A 39 -11.62 -9.65 9.15
N GLY A 40 -11.35 -8.79 10.14
CA GLY A 40 -10.21 -8.95 11.05
C GLY A 40 -8.85 -8.59 10.44
N VAL A 41 -8.85 -8.00 9.25
CA VAL A 41 -7.70 -7.37 8.62
C VAL A 41 -7.92 -5.86 8.69
N THR A 42 -6.90 -5.11 8.99
CA THR A 42 -6.92 -3.66 8.99
C THR A 42 -5.64 -3.14 8.33
N ALA A 43 -5.77 -2.05 7.60
CA ALA A 43 -4.64 -1.29 7.12
C ALA A 43 -4.18 -0.31 8.21
N GLY A 44 -2.88 -0.19 8.37
CA GLY A 44 -2.26 0.91 9.11
C GLY A 44 -1.37 1.65 8.14
N GLY A 45 -1.39 2.98 8.18
CA GLY A 45 -0.60 3.80 7.26
C GLY A 45 -1.16 5.20 7.21
N SER A 46 -0.59 6.01 6.36
CA SER A 46 -0.98 7.40 6.14
C SER A 46 -1.35 7.71 4.69
N GLY A 47 -1.63 6.66 3.90
CA GLY A 47 -2.06 6.80 2.51
C GLY A 47 -1.38 5.81 1.57
N PRO A 48 -1.57 5.96 0.26
CA PRO A 48 -0.99 5.13 -0.78
C PRO A 48 0.53 4.96 -0.61
N GLY A 49 1.04 3.76 -0.89
CA GLY A 49 2.46 3.43 -0.75
C GLY A 49 2.99 3.35 0.70
N GLN A 50 2.22 3.73 1.72
CA GLN A 50 2.65 3.76 3.13
C GLN A 50 1.90 2.75 4.02
N ASN A 51 1.31 1.75 3.46
CA ASN A 51 0.42 0.84 4.15
C ASN A 51 1.14 -0.35 4.81
N THR A 52 0.57 -0.79 5.93
CA THR A 52 0.97 -2.00 6.64
C THR A 52 -0.27 -2.82 6.97
N ILE A 53 -0.17 -4.13 6.81
CA ILE A 53 -1.29 -5.04 7.09
C ILE A 53 -1.24 -5.48 8.55
N TYR A 54 -2.37 -5.38 9.23
CA TYR A 54 -2.58 -5.95 10.56
C TYR A 54 -3.65 -7.03 10.50
N ILE A 55 -3.34 -8.21 11.01
CA ILE A 55 -4.31 -9.28 11.16
C ILE A 55 -4.57 -9.49 12.65
N ARG A 56 -5.84 -9.35 13.08
CA ARG A 56 -6.28 -9.47 14.47
C ARG A 56 -5.54 -8.52 15.42
N GLY A 57 -5.21 -7.33 14.94
CA GLY A 57 -4.51 -6.31 15.72
C GLY A 57 -3.02 -6.57 15.98
N LEU A 58 -2.43 -7.60 15.36
CA LEU A 58 -1.00 -7.86 15.48
C LEU A 58 -0.22 -6.97 14.52
N ALA A 59 0.52 -6.01 15.09
CA ALA A 59 1.40 -5.09 14.38
C ALA A 59 2.83 -5.19 14.94
N SER A 60 3.84 -5.22 14.08
CA SER A 60 5.26 -5.19 14.49
C SER A 60 5.91 -3.83 14.32
N THR A 61 5.37 -3.01 13.43
CA THR A 61 5.91 -1.69 13.09
C THR A 61 4.79 -0.68 12.96
N THR A 62 5.14 0.58 13.20
CA THR A 62 4.31 1.70 12.79
C THR A 62 4.90 2.30 11.51
N PRO A 63 4.09 2.62 10.50
CA PRO A 63 4.56 3.21 9.25
C PRO A 63 5.43 4.45 9.44
N ASN A 64 5.14 5.26 10.44
CA ASN A 64 5.89 6.48 10.79
C ASN A 64 7.37 6.23 11.12
N LEU A 65 7.76 5.04 11.52
CA LEU A 65 9.17 4.71 11.77
C LEU A 65 9.94 4.48 10.48
N THR A 66 9.28 4.08 9.41
CA THR A 66 9.91 3.78 8.11
C THR A 66 10.09 5.03 7.28
N THR A 67 9.16 5.97 7.33
CA THR A 67 9.23 7.25 6.62
C THR A 67 10.33 8.18 7.17
N ALA A 68 10.80 7.93 8.39
CA ALA A 68 11.91 8.67 9.00
C ALA A 68 13.32 8.17 8.60
N GLY A 69 13.45 7.31 7.58
CA GLY A 69 14.73 6.76 7.13
C GLY A 69 15.32 5.71 8.07
N VAL A 70 14.56 5.22 9.01
CA VAL A 70 14.94 4.11 9.89
C VAL A 70 14.47 2.81 9.25
N ALA A 71 15.38 1.87 9.03
CA ALA A 71 15.02 0.52 8.62
C ALA A 71 14.10 -0.08 9.68
N GLY A 72 12.80 -0.15 9.38
CA GLY A 72 11.79 -0.72 10.27
C GLY A 72 11.98 -2.24 10.43
N LEU A 73 11.27 -2.81 11.40
CA LEU A 73 11.16 -4.26 11.52
C LEU A 73 10.38 -4.81 10.31
N ALA A 74 10.65 -6.06 9.95
CA ALA A 74 9.87 -6.75 8.94
C ALA A 74 8.38 -6.81 9.37
N PRO A 75 7.42 -6.68 8.44
CA PRO A 75 6.00 -6.82 8.74
C PRO A 75 5.69 -8.18 9.39
N ASN A 76 4.65 -8.23 10.22
CA ASN A 76 4.15 -9.49 10.79
C ASN A 76 3.24 -10.26 9.82
N VAL A 77 2.80 -9.63 8.76
CA VAL A 77 1.99 -10.22 7.70
C VAL A 77 2.80 -10.23 6.42
N SER A 78 3.02 -11.42 5.87
CA SER A 78 3.64 -11.55 4.54
C SER A 78 2.63 -11.21 3.45
N PHE A 79 3.10 -10.51 2.43
CA PHE A 79 2.34 -10.26 1.22
C PHE A 79 2.98 -11.00 0.04
N TYR A 80 2.15 -11.69 -0.74
CA TYR A 80 2.57 -12.46 -1.90
C TYR A 80 1.80 -12.04 -3.14
N LEU A 81 2.53 -11.80 -4.22
CA LEU A 81 1.96 -11.72 -5.57
C LEU A 81 2.26 -13.04 -6.28
N ASP A 82 1.21 -13.80 -6.56
CA ASP A 82 1.32 -15.21 -6.99
C ASP A 82 2.15 -16.03 -5.97
N GLU A 83 3.31 -16.55 -6.38
CA GLU A 83 4.23 -17.30 -5.52
C GLU A 83 5.42 -16.45 -5.04
N GLN A 84 5.50 -15.17 -5.44
CA GLN A 84 6.60 -14.28 -5.12
C GLN A 84 6.32 -13.49 -3.83
N PRO A 85 7.16 -13.61 -2.79
CA PRO A 85 7.04 -12.78 -1.61
C PRO A 85 7.47 -11.34 -1.92
N LEU A 86 6.61 -10.38 -1.56
CA LEU A 86 6.87 -8.96 -1.70
C LEU A 86 7.07 -8.34 -0.32
N ALA A 87 8.15 -8.75 0.36
CA ALA A 87 8.49 -8.23 1.68
C ALA A 87 9.45 -7.05 1.58
N GLN A 88 9.07 -5.93 2.19
CA GLN A 88 9.96 -4.79 2.40
C GLN A 88 10.13 -4.50 3.91
N PRO A 89 11.30 -4.03 4.35
CA PRO A 89 11.45 -3.58 5.74
C PRO A 89 10.45 -2.45 6.04
N GLY A 90 9.65 -2.64 7.08
CA GLY A 90 8.79 -1.61 7.64
C GLY A 90 7.43 -1.42 7.01
N ARG A 91 7.15 -1.95 5.84
CA ARG A 91 5.85 -1.84 5.17
C ARG A 91 5.53 -3.04 4.28
N ASN A 92 4.28 -3.20 3.93
CA ASN A 92 3.85 -4.06 2.83
C ASN A 92 3.88 -3.24 1.52
N LEU A 93 4.24 -3.86 0.42
CA LEU A 93 4.21 -3.22 -0.88
C LEU A 93 2.76 -2.97 -1.29
N ASP A 94 2.47 -1.78 -1.78
CA ASP A 94 1.16 -1.40 -2.30
C ASP A 94 1.04 -1.89 -3.75
N VAL A 95 0.34 -3.00 -3.94
CA VAL A 95 0.16 -3.61 -5.26
C VAL A 95 -1.25 -3.37 -5.75
N TYR A 96 -1.36 -2.80 -6.94
CA TYR A 96 -2.64 -2.57 -7.60
C TYR A 96 -3.27 -3.87 -8.09
N ALA A 97 -4.57 -4.03 -7.88
CA ALA A 97 -5.29 -5.28 -8.13
C ALA A 97 -5.88 -5.37 -9.55
N ALA A 98 -5.05 -5.14 -10.60
CA ALA A 98 -5.47 -5.31 -11.99
C ALA A 98 -5.49 -6.79 -12.39
N ASP A 99 -6.59 -7.24 -12.99
CA ASP A 99 -6.75 -8.58 -13.55
C ASP A 99 -6.36 -9.70 -12.55
N VAL A 100 -6.94 -9.63 -11.36
CA VAL A 100 -6.69 -10.54 -10.24
C VAL A 100 -7.76 -11.60 -10.15
N ALA A 101 -7.37 -12.88 -10.13
CA ALA A 101 -8.29 -14.00 -9.99
C ALA A 101 -8.89 -14.06 -8.58
N ARG A 102 -8.10 -13.77 -7.55
CA ARG A 102 -8.54 -13.73 -6.15
C ARG A 102 -7.48 -13.20 -5.20
N ILE A 103 -7.92 -12.70 -4.05
CA ILE A 103 -7.07 -12.37 -2.92
C ILE A 103 -7.42 -13.31 -1.77
N GLU A 104 -6.42 -14.00 -1.23
CA GLU A 104 -6.55 -14.94 -0.12
C GLU A 104 -5.90 -14.37 1.14
N VAL A 105 -6.56 -14.49 2.29
CA VAL A 105 -5.99 -14.17 3.60
C VAL A 105 -5.97 -15.41 4.47
N LEU A 106 -4.77 -15.80 4.86
CA LEU A 106 -4.52 -16.87 5.81
C LEU A 106 -4.21 -16.28 7.17
N SER A 107 -5.14 -16.40 8.12
CA SER A 107 -4.96 -15.88 9.47
C SER A 107 -4.18 -16.84 10.35
N GLY A 108 -3.27 -16.30 11.17
CA GLY A 108 -2.42 -17.03 12.10
C GLY A 108 -1.04 -17.37 11.54
N PRO A 109 -0.15 -17.97 12.37
CA PRO A 109 1.24 -18.22 11.98
C PRO A 109 1.35 -19.17 10.79
N GLN A 110 2.06 -18.75 9.75
CA GLN A 110 2.27 -19.49 8.50
C GLN A 110 3.76 -19.67 8.16
N GLY A 111 4.66 -19.47 9.12
CA GLY A 111 6.12 -19.43 8.90
C GLY A 111 6.71 -20.69 8.28
N THR A 112 6.11 -21.87 8.49
CA THR A 112 6.60 -23.13 7.94
C THR A 112 6.50 -23.17 6.41
N LEU A 113 5.46 -22.54 5.84
CA LEU A 113 5.18 -22.61 4.40
C LEU A 113 5.54 -21.33 3.68
N PHE A 114 5.38 -20.18 4.37
CA PHE A 114 5.56 -18.84 3.80
C PHE A 114 6.79 -18.10 4.34
N GLY A 115 7.55 -18.71 5.25
CA GLY A 115 8.82 -18.18 5.72
C GLY A 115 8.68 -16.95 6.63
N ALA A 116 9.58 -15.99 6.47
CA ALA A 116 9.65 -14.79 7.29
C ALA A 116 8.41 -13.90 7.14
N SER A 117 8.18 -13.02 8.14
CA SER A 117 7.08 -12.04 8.14
C SER A 117 5.66 -12.62 8.14
N SER A 118 5.48 -13.92 8.45
CA SER A 118 4.19 -14.60 8.47
C SER A 118 3.73 -15.04 9.87
N GLN A 119 4.04 -14.22 10.89
CA GLN A 119 3.65 -14.50 12.27
C GLN A 119 2.16 -14.27 12.53
N ALA A 120 1.59 -13.20 11.97
CA ALA A 120 0.17 -12.88 12.10
C ALA A 120 -0.69 -13.50 10.99
N GLY A 121 -0.08 -13.73 9.83
CA GLY A 121 -0.75 -14.31 8.68
C GLY A 121 -0.07 -14.00 7.37
N VAL A 122 -0.78 -14.32 6.29
CA VAL A 122 -0.33 -14.10 4.90
C VAL A 122 -1.49 -13.54 4.09
N VAL A 123 -1.22 -12.53 3.27
CA VAL A 123 -2.10 -12.08 2.21
C VAL A 123 -1.49 -12.51 0.88
N ARG A 124 -2.27 -13.16 0.03
CA ARG A 124 -1.85 -13.62 -1.30
C ARG A 124 -2.76 -13.01 -2.35
N MET A 125 -2.21 -12.26 -3.26
CA MET A 125 -2.84 -11.82 -4.49
C MET A 125 -2.49 -12.81 -5.59
N ILE A 126 -3.47 -13.41 -6.22
CA ILE A 126 -3.31 -14.42 -7.25
C ILE A 126 -3.86 -13.86 -8.54
N THR A 127 -2.99 -13.70 -9.53
CA THR A 127 -3.34 -13.10 -10.81
C THR A 127 -3.96 -14.11 -11.77
N ASN A 128 -4.74 -13.63 -12.73
CA ASN A 128 -5.23 -14.45 -13.83
C ASN A 128 -4.06 -14.96 -14.69
N LYS A 129 -4.05 -16.26 -14.96
CA LYS A 129 -3.02 -16.89 -15.77
C LYS A 129 -3.38 -16.85 -17.26
N PRO A 130 -2.38 -16.86 -18.16
CA PRO A 130 -2.65 -17.02 -19.59
C PRO A 130 -3.45 -18.29 -19.89
N LYS A 131 -4.49 -18.18 -20.71
CA LYS A 131 -5.38 -19.28 -21.10
C LYS A 131 -5.00 -19.78 -22.48
N MET A 132 -4.64 -21.05 -22.59
CA MET A 132 -4.30 -21.70 -23.86
C MET A 132 -5.50 -21.75 -24.80
N GLY A 133 -5.29 -21.49 -26.09
CA GLY A 133 -6.32 -21.55 -27.13
C GLY A 133 -7.44 -20.51 -27.01
N VAL A 134 -7.38 -19.58 -26.06
CA VAL A 134 -8.39 -18.56 -25.84
C VAL A 134 -7.84 -17.19 -26.29
N SER A 135 -8.60 -16.49 -27.15
CA SER A 135 -8.34 -15.07 -27.47
C SER A 135 -9.42 -14.23 -26.81
N GLU A 136 -9.04 -13.44 -25.84
CA GLU A 136 -9.94 -12.53 -25.12
C GLU A 136 -9.26 -11.20 -24.88
N SER A 137 -10.04 -10.13 -24.84
CA SER A 137 -9.55 -8.79 -24.48
C SER A 137 -10.65 -8.04 -23.78
N ASN A 138 -10.27 -7.27 -22.76
CA ASN A 138 -11.15 -6.37 -22.04
C ASN A 138 -10.50 -5.00 -21.95
N VAL A 139 -11.32 -3.95 -22.02
CA VAL A 139 -10.92 -2.57 -21.71
C VAL A 139 -11.98 -1.98 -20.82
N GLU A 140 -11.59 -1.50 -19.67
CA GLU A 140 -12.43 -0.81 -18.71
C GLU A 140 -12.03 0.66 -18.65
N PHE A 141 -13.03 1.53 -18.60
CA PHE A 141 -12.85 2.96 -18.36
C PHE A 141 -13.82 3.37 -17.25
N GLU A 142 -13.28 4.02 -16.22
CA GLU A 142 -14.05 4.58 -15.12
C GLU A 142 -13.77 6.06 -14.99
N TYR A 143 -14.84 6.84 -14.74
CA TYR A 143 -14.76 8.24 -14.37
C TYR A 143 -15.40 8.42 -13.01
N ARG A 144 -14.67 8.99 -12.07
CA ARG A 144 -15.11 9.22 -10.69
C ARG A 144 -15.30 10.69 -10.43
N TYR A 145 -16.35 11.01 -9.73
CA TYR A 145 -16.63 12.36 -9.26
C TYR A 145 -16.68 12.35 -7.73
N THR A 146 -15.83 13.14 -7.11
CA THR A 146 -15.79 13.35 -5.66
C THR A 146 -16.43 14.69 -5.36
N PRO A 147 -17.54 14.75 -4.57
CA PRO A 147 -18.10 16.02 -4.12
C PRO A 147 -17.05 16.81 -3.33
N GLU A 148 -16.88 18.08 -3.66
CA GLU A 148 -15.89 18.98 -3.04
C GLU A 148 -14.44 18.51 -3.19
N GLY A 149 -14.17 17.64 -4.16
CA GLY A 149 -12.86 17.14 -4.51
C GLY A 149 -12.63 17.12 -6.01
N ASP A 150 -11.46 16.66 -6.42
CA ASP A 150 -11.11 16.51 -7.83
C ASP A 150 -11.72 15.23 -8.43
N THR A 151 -11.78 15.21 -9.75
CA THR A 151 -12.25 14.04 -10.48
C THR A 151 -11.13 13.02 -10.65
N GLY A 152 -11.48 11.73 -10.67
CA GLY A 152 -10.55 10.66 -10.95
C GLY A 152 -10.89 9.91 -12.23
N THR A 153 -9.90 9.27 -12.81
CA THR A 153 -10.08 8.44 -14.01
C THR A 153 -9.29 7.15 -13.90
N LYS A 154 -9.89 6.04 -14.36
CA LYS A 154 -9.22 4.74 -14.45
C LYS A 154 -9.33 4.20 -15.86
N VAL A 155 -8.23 3.65 -16.36
CA VAL A 155 -8.19 2.85 -17.58
C VAL A 155 -7.46 1.55 -17.25
N GLU A 156 -8.09 0.43 -17.50
CA GLU A 156 -7.48 -0.89 -17.43
C GLU A 156 -7.72 -1.63 -18.73
N ALA A 157 -6.69 -2.27 -19.25
CA ALA A 157 -6.76 -3.08 -20.47
C ALA A 157 -6.08 -4.42 -20.25
N MET A 158 -6.76 -5.49 -20.66
CA MET A 158 -6.23 -6.85 -20.63
C MET A 158 -6.39 -7.49 -22.01
N THR A 159 -5.40 -8.29 -22.39
CA THR A 159 -5.50 -9.17 -23.56
C THR A 159 -4.83 -10.50 -23.31
N ASN A 160 -5.50 -11.59 -23.71
CA ASN A 160 -4.97 -12.95 -23.72
C ASN A 160 -4.85 -13.44 -25.15
N ILE A 161 -3.64 -13.80 -25.54
CA ILE A 161 -3.29 -14.15 -26.93
C ILE A 161 -2.72 -15.57 -26.94
N PRO A 162 -3.40 -16.54 -27.58
CA PRO A 162 -2.82 -17.85 -27.80
C PRO A 162 -1.71 -17.76 -28.87
N LEU A 163 -0.49 -18.12 -28.54
CA LEU A 163 0.66 -18.13 -29.46
C LEU A 163 0.88 -19.48 -30.13
N GLY A 164 0.06 -20.46 -29.79
CA GLY A 164 0.10 -21.83 -30.28
C GLY A 164 -0.83 -22.74 -29.47
N GLU A 165 -0.69 -24.04 -29.66
CA GLU A 165 -1.52 -25.01 -28.90
C GLU A 165 -1.13 -25.05 -27.42
N ASN A 166 0.16 -24.85 -27.11
CA ASN A 166 0.75 -25.03 -25.79
C ASN A 166 1.36 -23.74 -25.22
N THR A 167 1.07 -22.57 -25.82
CA THR A 167 1.66 -21.31 -25.38
C THR A 167 0.62 -20.20 -25.45
N ALA A 168 0.52 -19.39 -24.42
CA ALA A 168 -0.32 -18.22 -24.38
C ALA A 168 0.39 -17.05 -23.68
N LEU A 169 0.09 -15.86 -24.14
CA LEU A 169 0.54 -14.58 -23.55
C LEU A 169 -0.67 -13.83 -23.00
N ARG A 170 -0.58 -13.35 -21.77
CA ARG A 170 -1.54 -12.43 -21.16
C ARG A 170 -0.84 -11.14 -20.80
N VAL A 171 -1.39 -10.02 -21.26
CA VAL A 171 -0.86 -8.68 -20.98
C VAL A 171 -1.95 -7.84 -20.35
N VAL A 172 -1.59 -7.14 -19.30
CA VAL A 172 -2.45 -6.21 -18.56
C VAL A 172 -1.71 -4.89 -18.46
N ALA A 173 -2.41 -3.79 -18.64
CA ALA A 173 -1.90 -2.45 -18.40
C ALA A 173 -3.00 -1.61 -17.73
N TYR A 174 -2.61 -0.75 -16.81
CA TYR A 174 -3.54 0.09 -16.07
C TYR A 174 -2.95 1.46 -15.75
N MET A 175 -3.85 2.42 -15.59
CA MET A 175 -3.62 3.75 -15.07
C MET A 175 -4.85 4.14 -14.27
N ASP A 176 -4.66 4.52 -13.02
CA ASP A 176 -5.72 4.94 -12.09
C ASP A 176 -5.31 6.23 -11.41
N ASP A 177 -5.91 7.33 -11.85
CA ASP A 177 -5.75 8.66 -11.29
C ASP A 177 -6.89 8.92 -10.30
N LYS A 178 -6.55 9.11 -9.04
CA LYS A 178 -7.45 9.37 -7.93
C LYS A 178 -7.33 10.83 -7.52
N GLY A 179 -8.33 11.64 -7.86
CA GLY A 179 -8.37 13.03 -7.47
C GLY A 179 -8.38 13.23 -5.96
N GLY A 180 -7.71 14.29 -5.50
CA GLY A 180 -7.65 14.69 -4.10
C GLY A 180 -8.98 15.23 -3.57
N TYR A 181 -9.08 15.31 -2.24
CA TYR A 181 -10.28 15.80 -1.54
C TYR A 181 -9.98 16.40 -0.15
N ILE A 182 -8.70 16.56 0.20
CA ILE A 182 -8.26 17.17 1.46
C ILE A 182 -7.57 18.48 1.15
N ASP A 183 -8.04 19.56 1.76
CA ASP A 183 -7.49 20.89 1.58
C ASP A 183 -6.35 21.16 2.56
N GLN A 184 -5.23 21.65 2.05
CA GLN A 184 -4.18 22.23 2.86
C GLN A 184 -4.48 23.71 3.10
N VAL A 185 -4.81 24.06 4.35
CA VAL A 185 -5.29 25.40 4.70
C VAL A 185 -4.20 26.26 5.33
N ALA A 186 -4.37 27.58 5.20
CA ALA A 186 -3.42 28.55 5.72
C ALA A 186 -3.24 28.48 7.23
N GLY A 187 -2.00 28.66 7.68
CA GLY A 187 -1.66 28.73 9.10
C GLY A 187 -0.20 29.07 9.29
N THR A 188 0.15 29.39 10.53
CA THR A 188 1.54 29.66 10.94
C THR A 188 1.80 29.05 12.28
N VAL A 189 2.94 28.39 12.44
CA VAL A 189 3.41 27.90 13.74
C VAL A 189 4.85 28.33 13.96
N ASP A 190 5.24 28.50 15.21
CA ASP A 190 6.63 28.71 15.59
C ASP A 190 7.10 27.68 16.63
N ALA A 191 8.38 27.75 16.97
CA ALA A 191 8.96 26.79 17.93
C ALA A 191 8.35 26.87 19.33
N SER A 192 7.65 27.96 19.69
CA SER A 192 7.00 28.12 21.00
C SER A 192 5.74 27.26 21.12
N GLU A 193 5.12 26.87 20.02
CA GLU A 193 3.94 25.99 19.95
C GLU A 193 4.32 24.51 19.99
N SER A 194 5.61 24.19 19.82
CA SER A 194 6.10 22.82 19.87
C SER A 194 5.97 22.22 21.28
N ALA A 195 5.49 20.99 21.36
CA ALA A 195 5.47 20.22 22.62
C ALA A 195 6.85 20.08 23.29
N ARG A 196 7.93 20.30 22.54
CA ARG A 196 9.32 20.29 23.03
C ARG A 196 9.82 21.64 23.47
N PHE A 197 9.07 22.73 23.25
CA PHE A 197 9.43 24.04 23.73
C PHE A 197 9.27 24.14 25.24
N ARG A 198 10.21 24.82 25.89
CA ARG A 198 10.18 25.15 27.32
C ARG A 198 10.55 26.62 27.47
N ALA A 199 9.60 27.43 27.86
CA ALA A 199 9.87 28.84 28.16
C ALA A 199 10.83 29.00 29.35
N ALA A 200 11.54 30.12 29.41
CA ALA A 200 12.32 30.50 30.59
C ALA A 200 11.42 30.48 31.83
N GLY A 201 11.91 29.97 32.94
CA GLY A 201 11.16 29.84 34.19
C GLY A 201 10.34 28.51 34.29
N THR A 202 10.20 27.72 33.23
CA THR A 202 9.54 26.41 33.31
C THR A 202 10.29 25.50 34.29
N VAL A 203 9.56 24.90 35.25
CA VAL A 203 10.12 23.95 36.20
C VAL A 203 9.99 22.54 35.63
N ARG A 204 11.09 21.82 35.51
CA ARG A 204 11.15 20.43 35.06
C ARG A 204 10.64 19.46 36.12
N GLN A 205 10.33 18.24 35.76
CA GLN A 205 9.92 17.18 36.69
C GLN A 205 10.95 16.94 37.82
N ASN A 206 12.24 17.18 37.56
CA ASN A 206 13.30 17.06 38.57
C ASN A 206 13.47 18.30 39.44
N GLY A 207 12.53 19.27 39.39
CA GLY A 207 12.56 20.51 40.19
C GLY A 207 13.49 21.61 39.68
N THR A 208 14.22 21.39 38.57
CA THR A 208 15.16 22.38 38.02
C THR A 208 14.44 23.36 37.09
N SER A 209 14.65 24.65 37.30
CA SER A 209 14.11 25.68 36.42
C SER A 209 14.92 25.82 35.15
N VAL A 210 14.23 26.11 34.04
CA VAL A 210 14.83 26.46 32.75
C VAL A 210 15.23 27.92 32.79
N SER A 211 16.52 28.21 32.63
CA SER A 211 17.05 29.58 32.71
C SER A 211 16.85 30.38 31.43
N ALA A 212 16.77 29.73 30.28
CA ALA A 212 16.55 30.32 28.97
C ALA A 212 15.58 29.45 28.14
N PRO A 213 14.89 29.98 27.10
CA PRO A 213 14.04 29.19 26.24
C PRO A 213 14.80 28.02 25.63
N ARG A 214 14.20 26.83 25.66
CA ARG A 214 14.79 25.62 25.13
C ARG A 214 13.76 24.82 24.33
N GLY A 215 14.18 24.26 23.22
CA GLY A 215 13.27 23.47 22.41
C GLY A 215 13.89 22.94 21.13
N GLY A 216 13.03 22.50 20.24
CA GLY A 216 13.39 22.00 18.92
C GLY A 216 13.72 20.51 18.89
N PHE A 217 14.29 20.07 17.78
CA PHE A 217 14.67 18.67 17.53
C PHE A 217 15.79 18.18 18.47
N GLN A 218 16.63 19.09 18.93
CA GLN A 218 17.60 18.74 19.96
C GLN A 218 17.02 19.05 21.34
N PRO A 219 16.69 18.03 22.14
CA PRO A 219 16.24 18.25 23.51
C PRO A 219 17.27 19.09 24.26
N ASN A 220 16.85 20.20 24.83
CA ASN A 220 17.69 21.15 25.55
C ASN A 220 18.51 22.13 24.68
N ALA A 221 18.25 22.29 23.39
CA ALA A 221 18.82 23.36 22.60
C ALA A 221 18.53 24.72 23.26
N ASP A 222 19.54 25.56 23.46
CA ASP A 222 19.38 26.88 24.02
C ASP A 222 18.97 27.86 22.91
N LEU A 223 17.81 28.49 23.06
CA LEU A 223 17.22 29.42 22.09
C LEU A 223 17.38 30.87 22.52
N SER A 224 18.18 31.18 23.55
CA SER A 224 18.29 32.52 24.11
C SER A 224 18.80 33.58 23.14
N GLY A 225 19.51 33.22 22.08
CA GLY A 225 19.98 34.10 21.01
C GLY A 225 19.29 33.87 19.68
N ALA A 226 18.25 33.00 19.61
CA ALA A 226 17.58 32.67 18.37
C ALA A 226 16.44 33.64 18.05
N THR A 227 16.30 33.94 16.78
CA THR A 227 15.08 34.56 16.25
C THR A 227 14.15 33.43 15.82
N LEU A 228 12.97 33.34 16.44
CA LEU A 228 11.96 32.36 16.03
C LEU A 228 11.28 32.88 14.76
N ILE A 229 11.46 32.15 13.67
CA ILE A 229 10.82 32.43 12.40
C ILE A 229 9.64 31.44 12.31
N PRO A 230 8.38 31.91 12.18
CA PRO A 230 7.24 31.06 12.00
C PRO A 230 7.37 30.26 10.69
N ALA A 231 7.00 28.97 10.75
CA ALA A 231 6.73 28.20 9.56
C ALA A 231 5.34 28.56 9.05
N VAL A 232 5.22 28.71 7.73
CA VAL A 232 3.96 29.04 7.05
C VAL A 232 3.45 27.75 6.41
N ALA A 233 2.17 27.43 6.61
CA ALA A 233 1.53 26.28 6.02
C ALA A 233 1.47 26.41 4.49
N ILE A 234 1.56 25.27 3.81
CA ILE A 234 1.28 25.13 2.39
C ILE A 234 -0.24 25.33 2.22
N VAL A 235 -0.65 26.02 1.16
CA VAL A 235 -2.07 26.21 0.84
C VAL A 235 -2.32 25.61 -0.54
N GLU A 236 -3.18 24.59 -0.57
CA GLU A 236 -3.50 23.86 -1.77
C GLU A 236 -4.88 23.19 -1.61
N GLU A 237 -5.76 23.32 -2.60
CA GLU A 237 -7.04 22.64 -2.62
C GLU A 237 -6.84 21.20 -3.11
N ASN A 238 -7.55 20.25 -2.51
CA ASN A 238 -7.57 18.84 -2.91
C ASN A 238 -6.15 18.19 -3.01
N ALA A 239 -5.28 18.49 -2.06
CA ALA A 239 -3.84 18.22 -2.12
C ALA A 239 -3.45 16.73 -1.98
N ASN A 240 -4.39 15.81 -1.80
CA ASN A 240 -4.12 14.38 -1.55
C ASN A 240 -4.52 13.51 -2.74
N ASP A 241 -3.98 13.78 -3.89
CA ASP A 241 -4.14 12.95 -5.07
C ASP A 241 -3.21 11.73 -5.05
N ALA A 242 -3.55 10.73 -5.88
CA ALA A 242 -2.72 9.54 -6.05
C ALA A 242 -2.87 8.95 -7.46
N GLU A 243 -1.75 8.58 -8.06
CA GLU A 243 -1.72 7.92 -9.36
C GLU A 243 -1.07 6.54 -9.24
N TYR A 244 -1.75 5.52 -9.80
CA TYR A 244 -1.24 4.17 -9.97
C TYR A 244 -1.11 3.89 -11.46
N GLN A 245 0.06 3.48 -11.90
CA GLN A 245 0.23 3.02 -13.27
C GLN A 245 1.13 1.80 -13.33
N GLY A 246 0.86 0.92 -14.29
CA GLY A 246 1.68 -0.27 -14.41
C GLY A 246 1.26 -1.19 -15.53
N PHE A 247 2.05 -2.25 -15.66
CA PHE A 247 1.75 -3.34 -16.58
C PHE A 247 2.22 -4.69 -16.02
N ARG A 248 1.58 -5.75 -16.49
CA ARG A 248 2.00 -7.13 -16.27
C ARG A 248 1.91 -7.92 -17.57
N ALA A 249 2.99 -8.64 -17.91
CA ALA A 249 3.03 -9.57 -19.03
C ALA A 249 3.35 -10.96 -18.50
N SER A 250 2.49 -11.93 -18.78
CA SER A 250 2.64 -13.32 -18.38
C SER A 250 2.68 -14.22 -19.59
N LEU A 251 3.71 -15.05 -19.71
CA LEU A 251 3.87 -16.05 -20.76
C LEU A 251 3.80 -17.43 -20.16
N ALA A 252 2.75 -18.18 -20.45
CA ALA A 252 2.60 -19.55 -20.02
C ALA A 252 2.89 -20.52 -21.19
N GLN A 253 3.57 -21.61 -20.86
CA GLN A 253 3.90 -22.67 -21.80
C GLN A 253 3.77 -24.05 -21.16
N ASP A 254 3.00 -24.94 -21.79
CA ASP A 254 2.99 -26.36 -21.47
C ASP A 254 4.20 -27.01 -22.14
N LEU A 255 5.18 -27.42 -21.33
CA LEU A 255 6.42 -28.03 -21.82
C LEU A 255 6.20 -29.49 -22.26
N ASN A 256 5.31 -30.19 -21.58
CA ASN A 256 4.82 -31.52 -21.88
C ASN A 256 3.58 -31.82 -21.01
N ASP A 257 3.05 -33.05 -21.07
CA ASP A 257 1.84 -33.48 -20.34
C ASP A 257 1.97 -33.39 -18.80
N GLN A 258 3.17 -33.22 -18.27
CA GLN A 258 3.46 -33.20 -16.83
C GLN A 258 4.03 -31.89 -16.34
N TRP A 259 4.58 -31.04 -17.21
CA TRP A 259 5.29 -29.83 -16.81
C TRP A 259 4.80 -28.60 -17.58
N SER A 260 4.58 -27.54 -16.84
CA SER A 260 4.32 -26.20 -17.37
C SER A 260 5.31 -25.16 -16.83
N ALA A 261 5.48 -24.08 -17.56
CA ALA A 261 6.27 -22.92 -17.19
C ALA A 261 5.43 -21.65 -17.31
N ASN A 262 5.58 -20.74 -16.36
CA ASN A 262 4.99 -19.40 -16.40
C ASN A 262 6.04 -18.34 -16.10
N LEU A 263 6.32 -17.47 -17.06
CA LEU A 263 7.20 -16.31 -16.89
C LEU A 263 6.33 -15.06 -16.73
N VAL A 264 6.55 -14.30 -15.66
CA VAL A 264 5.84 -13.05 -15.38
C VAL A 264 6.84 -11.90 -15.32
N LEU A 265 6.53 -10.81 -15.99
CA LEU A 265 7.18 -9.52 -15.87
C LEU A 265 6.13 -8.50 -15.45
N ALA A 266 6.40 -7.72 -14.42
CA ALA A 266 5.52 -6.67 -13.96
C ALA A 266 6.32 -5.44 -13.55
N HIS A 267 5.72 -4.28 -13.78
CA HIS A 267 6.20 -2.98 -13.37
C HIS A 267 5.03 -2.16 -12.85
N GLN A 268 5.24 -1.42 -11.76
CA GLN A 268 4.26 -0.49 -11.22
C GLN A 268 4.96 0.73 -10.64
N THR A 269 4.33 1.88 -10.81
CA THR A 269 4.62 3.10 -10.05
C THR A 269 3.39 3.53 -9.26
N VAL A 270 3.63 4.11 -8.08
CA VAL A 270 2.62 4.75 -7.24
C VAL A 270 3.16 6.11 -6.87
N GLU A 271 2.51 7.15 -7.34
CA GLU A 271 2.79 8.53 -6.95
C GLU A 271 1.62 9.04 -6.11
N ALA A 272 1.91 9.68 -4.98
CA ALA A 272 0.87 10.30 -4.16
C ALA A 272 1.40 11.56 -3.50
N ASP A 273 0.60 12.61 -3.52
CA ASP A 273 0.91 13.88 -2.89
C ASP A 273 0.04 14.12 -1.65
N GLY A 274 0.45 15.07 -0.82
CA GLY A 274 -0.28 15.46 0.38
C GLY A 274 -0.32 14.41 1.48
N VAL A 275 -1.37 14.48 2.28
CA VAL A 275 -1.65 13.56 3.38
C VAL A 275 -3.09 13.08 3.31
N PHE A 276 -3.34 11.82 3.70
CA PHE A 276 -4.64 11.15 3.59
C PHE A 276 -5.39 11.12 4.95
N PHE A 277 -5.21 12.16 5.74
CA PHE A 277 -5.97 12.38 6.98
C PHE A 277 -6.18 13.88 7.20
N ALA A 278 -7.31 14.24 7.79
CA ALA A 278 -7.70 15.61 8.09
C ALA A 278 -7.60 15.90 9.60
N ASP A 279 -7.49 17.18 9.96
CA ASP A 279 -7.59 17.65 11.34
C ASP A 279 -9.01 18.20 11.57
N PRO A 280 -9.88 17.48 12.29
CA PRO A 280 -11.26 17.90 12.50
C PRO A 280 -11.40 19.19 13.33
N THR A 281 -10.31 19.73 13.86
CA THR A 281 -10.34 21.01 14.57
C THR A 281 -10.22 22.22 13.64
N LEU A 282 -9.81 22.01 12.38
CA LEU A 282 -9.68 23.07 11.37
C LEU A 282 -10.98 23.19 10.57
N GLY A 283 -11.52 22.09 10.11
CA GLY A 283 -12.73 22.02 9.28
C GLY A 283 -12.97 20.61 8.77
N ASP A 284 -13.95 20.47 7.88
CA ASP A 284 -14.18 19.20 7.20
C ASP A 284 -13.11 19.02 6.11
N LEU A 285 -12.39 17.90 6.15
CA LEU A 285 -11.34 17.53 5.20
C LEU A 285 -10.22 18.58 5.05
N GLU A 286 -9.92 19.32 6.13
CA GLU A 286 -8.85 20.31 6.17
C GLU A 286 -7.63 19.83 6.97
N ILE A 287 -6.44 20.23 6.55
CA ILE A 287 -5.17 19.97 7.25
C ILE A 287 -4.22 21.17 7.12
N GLN A 288 -3.32 21.34 8.08
CA GLN A 288 -2.19 22.26 7.97
C GLN A 288 -0.88 21.49 7.88
N THR A 289 -0.19 21.60 6.76
CA THR A 289 1.14 21.02 6.57
C THR A 289 2.16 22.13 6.30
N TYR A 290 3.37 21.95 6.81
CA TYR A 290 4.44 22.94 6.74
C TYR A 290 5.61 22.48 5.87
N THR A 291 5.52 21.27 5.35
CA THR A 291 6.47 20.66 4.41
C THR A 291 5.68 19.85 3.40
N ALA A 292 6.13 19.84 2.15
CA ALA A 292 5.55 18.98 1.15
C ALA A 292 5.68 17.51 1.57
N ASN A 293 4.62 16.76 1.36
CA ASN A 293 4.56 15.33 1.57
C ASN A 293 4.27 14.69 0.22
N SER A 294 5.13 13.79 -0.20
CA SER A 294 4.92 13.00 -1.42
C SER A 294 5.51 11.62 -1.27
N ILE A 295 4.96 10.68 -2.00
CA ILE A 295 5.47 9.34 -2.19
C ILE A 295 5.64 9.12 -3.68
N ASP A 296 6.78 8.53 -4.02
CA ASP A 296 7.11 8.00 -5.34
C ASP A 296 7.67 6.60 -5.08
N ASP A 297 6.88 5.59 -5.39
CA ASP A 297 7.20 4.18 -5.14
C ASP A 297 7.14 3.41 -6.45
N GLU A 298 8.22 2.71 -6.75
CA GLU A 298 8.38 1.93 -7.98
C GLU A 298 8.80 0.51 -7.64
N TYR A 299 8.23 -0.47 -8.30
CA TYR A 299 8.74 -1.83 -8.24
C TYR A 299 8.73 -2.52 -9.60
N ASP A 300 9.75 -3.35 -9.79
CA ASP A 300 9.85 -4.32 -10.87
C ASP A 300 9.78 -5.74 -10.31
N ASN A 301 9.04 -6.59 -10.98
CA ASN A 301 8.98 -8.02 -10.63
C ASN A 301 9.22 -8.88 -11.88
N MET A 302 10.11 -9.85 -11.72
CA MET A 302 10.32 -10.92 -12.69
C MET A 302 10.30 -12.26 -11.98
N SER A 303 9.41 -13.15 -12.40
CA SER A 303 9.34 -14.50 -11.83
C SER A 303 9.21 -15.56 -12.92
N LEU A 304 9.83 -16.72 -12.69
CA LEU A 304 9.66 -17.93 -13.48
C LEU A 304 9.19 -19.05 -12.57
N THR A 305 8.00 -19.55 -12.81
CA THR A 305 7.42 -20.67 -12.09
C THR A 305 7.40 -21.91 -12.99
N LEU A 306 7.90 -23.03 -12.46
CA LEU A 306 7.81 -24.32 -13.09
C LEU A 306 6.90 -25.21 -12.23
N GLU A 307 5.84 -25.74 -12.83
CA GLU A 307 4.91 -26.64 -12.16
C GLU A 307 4.98 -28.00 -12.83
N GLY A 308 4.99 -29.07 -12.01
CA GLY A 308 5.07 -30.43 -12.51
C GLY A 308 4.36 -31.42 -11.62
N MET A 309 3.74 -32.46 -12.24
CA MET A 309 3.23 -33.63 -11.53
C MET A 309 4.32 -34.69 -11.48
N ILE A 310 4.61 -35.15 -10.25
CA ILE A 310 5.58 -36.24 -9.97
C ILE A 310 4.84 -37.48 -9.61
#